data_19bf8c55b63c9023603fc9978c17e7cb
#
_entry.id   19bf8c55b63c9023603fc9978c17e7cb
#
_cell.length_a   1.000
_cell.length_b   1.000
_cell.length_c   1.000
_cell.angle_alpha   90.00
_cell.angle_beta   90.00
_cell.angle_gamma   90.00
#
_symmetry.space_group_name_H-M   'P 1'
#
loop_
_entity.id
_entity.type
_entity.pdbx_description
1 polymer ?
#
loop_
_entity_poly.entity_id
_entity_poly.type
_entity_poly.pdbx_seq_one_letter_code
_entity_poly.pdbx_strand_id
1 'polypeptide(L)'
;KLVEVKKTPDIFAHLLAPLDLGFTALRNRVLMGSMHTGLEEMPDGFERQAKFFARRAKGGVGILVTGGISPNRAGRLAERASVMTEDLVESHRVITRAVHDEGGKIVLQLLHAGRYSRHAELVAPSAVRSRINPLAPRALGEDEILQTIEDFGTAAALAREAGYDGVEVMGSEGYFLNQFTAARTNQRTDGWGRSAENRRRLPVEVVGRVRKHCGPDFIIVYRISVLDLVEGGNSWPDVAALAKDVEVSGANILNTGIGWHESRVPTIAHMVPRGAFTWAIKRLKAEVAIPVVASNRINTPEQAEQLIADGQADMVSLARPLLADPDFVAKAASGASSKINTCIGCNQACLDNAFTGRLTTCMV
;
A
#
# COMPACT_ATOMS: atom_id res chain seq x y z
N LYS A 1 -46.31 -14.59 22.38
CA LYS A 1 -45.86 -14.61 20.97
C LYS A 1 -44.60 -13.76 20.89
N LEU A 2 -43.41 -14.41 20.82
CA LEU A 2 -42.17 -13.76 20.54
C LEU A 2 -42.21 -13.29 19.08
N VAL A 3 -42.07 -11.99 18.88
CA VAL A 3 -41.90 -11.41 17.54
C VAL A 3 -40.50 -11.82 17.08
N GLU A 4 -40.41 -12.74 16.13
CA GLU A 4 -39.18 -13.00 15.41
C GLU A 4 -38.72 -11.69 14.74
N VAL A 5 -37.67 -11.10 15.27
CA VAL A 5 -36.95 -10.02 14.59
C VAL A 5 -36.34 -10.65 13.35
N LYS A 6 -36.95 -10.46 12.18
CA LYS A 6 -36.34 -10.80 10.90
C LYS A 6 -34.99 -10.11 10.85
N LYS A 7 -33.88 -10.89 10.96
CA LYS A 7 -32.55 -10.39 10.61
C LYS A 7 -32.64 -9.80 9.21
N THR A 8 -32.37 -8.51 9.09
CA THR A 8 -32.14 -7.89 7.77
C THR A 8 -31.04 -8.70 7.10
N PRO A 9 -31.21 -9.15 5.82
CA PRO A 9 -30.13 -9.86 5.13
C PRO A 9 -28.86 -8.98 5.19
N ASP A 10 -27.73 -9.60 5.53
CA ASP A 10 -26.43 -8.91 5.47
C ASP A 10 -26.16 -8.51 4.02
N ILE A 11 -26.44 -7.26 3.67
CA ILE A 11 -26.44 -6.75 2.28
C ILE A 11 -25.05 -6.89 1.64
N PHE A 12 -23.97 -6.88 2.45
CA PHE A 12 -22.58 -7.02 2.02
C PHE A 12 -21.85 -8.04 2.92
N ALA A 13 -22.38 -9.27 2.97
CA ALA A 13 -21.95 -10.30 3.91
C ALA A 13 -20.47 -10.67 3.74
N HIS A 14 -19.94 -10.70 2.50
CA HIS A 14 -18.53 -11.04 2.24
C HIS A 14 -17.60 -9.86 2.53
N LEU A 15 -17.98 -8.65 2.11
CA LEU A 15 -17.18 -7.44 2.33
C LEU A 15 -17.04 -7.11 3.83
N LEU A 16 -18.11 -7.31 4.59
CA LEU A 16 -18.18 -6.99 6.01
C LEU A 16 -17.76 -8.14 6.92
N ALA A 17 -17.52 -9.33 6.36
CA ALA A 17 -17.01 -10.46 7.13
C ALA A 17 -15.62 -10.17 7.70
N PRO A 18 -15.34 -10.56 8.95
CA PRO A 18 -13.98 -10.47 9.49
C PRO A 18 -13.00 -11.32 8.67
N LEU A 19 -11.73 -10.95 8.73
CA LEU A 19 -10.62 -11.71 8.13
C LEU A 19 -9.64 -12.09 9.23
N ASP A 20 -9.47 -13.38 9.44
CA ASP A 20 -8.49 -13.94 10.38
C ASP A 20 -7.11 -14.01 9.72
N LEU A 21 -6.10 -13.45 10.39
CA LEU A 21 -4.69 -13.54 10.01
C LEU A 21 -3.90 -14.51 10.90
N GLY A 22 -4.59 -15.30 11.74
CA GLY A 22 -4.02 -16.28 12.64
C GLY A 22 -3.68 -15.71 14.02
N PHE A 23 -2.93 -14.65 14.10
CA PHE A 23 -2.55 -13.96 15.36
C PHE A 23 -3.42 -12.72 15.66
N THR A 24 -4.15 -12.23 14.68
CA THR A 24 -5.09 -11.10 14.81
C THR A 24 -6.16 -11.20 13.74
N ALA A 25 -7.30 -10.53 13.94
CA ALA A 25 -8.37 -10.45 12.97
C ALA A 25 -8.64 -9.01 12.55
N LEU A 26 -8.95 -8.81 11.27
CA LEU A 26 -9.51 -7.57 10.74
C LEU A 26 -11.03 -7.63 10.86
N ARG A 27 -11.67 -6.52 11.25
CA ARG A 27 -13.12 -6.47 11.45
C ARG A 27 -13.96 -6.59 10.19
N ASN A 28 -13.36 -6.35 9.01
CA ASN A 28 -13.94 -6.54 7.68
C ASN A 28 -12.82 -6.59 6.62
N ARG A 29 -13.20 -6.70 5.36
CA ARG A 29 -12.31 -6.89 4.22
C ARG A 29 -12.00 -5.61 3.45
N VAL A 30 -12.12 -4.45 4.11
CA VAL A 30 -11.80 -3.14 3.52
C VAL A 30 -10.45 -2.65 4.05
N LEU A 31 -9.52 -2.44 3.14
CA LEU A 31 -8.23 -1.79 3.38
C LEU A 31 -8.30 -0.36 2.83
N MET A 32 -7.97 0.65 3.65
CA MET A 32 -7.72 1.99 3.15
C MET A 32 -6.32 2.05 2.55
N GLY A 33 -6.23 2.15 1.21
CA GLY A 33 -4.95 2.25 0.51
C GLY A 33 -4.18 3.52 0.85
N SER A 34 -2.86 3.42 0.84
CA SER A 34 -1.95 4.55 1.09
C SER A 34 -2.22 5.73 0.17
N MET A 35 -2.20 6.92 0.74
CA MET A 35 -2.24 8.20 0.02
C MET A 35 -1.29 9.18 0.69
N HIS A 36 -0.49 9.88 -0.12
CA HIS A 36 0.21 11.07 0.34
C HIS A 36 -0.80 12.21 0.38
N THR A 37 -1.04 12.74 1.57
CA THR A 37 -2.12 13.71 1.81
C THR A 37 -1.65 15.16 1.84
N GLY A 38 -0.32 15.36 2.00
CA GLY A 38 0.30 16.65 2.26
C GLY A 38 0.19 17.09 3.73
N LEU A 39 -0.48 16.29 4.57
CA LEU A 39 -0.49 16.50 6.02
C LEU A 39 0.87 16.16 6.64
N GLU A 40 1.60 15.28 5.99
CA GLU A 40 2.91 14.78 6.41
C GLU A 40 3.97 15.88 6.54
N GLU A 41 3.85 16.94 5.72
CA GLU A 41 4.79 18.07 5.69
C GLU A 41 4.33 19.28 6.53
N MET A 42 3.19 19.18 7.21
CA MET A 42 2.67 20.30 8.02
C MET A 42 3.28 20.31 9.41
N PRO A 43 3.45 21.50 10.04
CA PRO A 43 3.97 21.60 11.41
C PRO A 43 3.15 20.81 12.45
N ASP A 44 1.81 20.75 12.27
CA ASP A 44 0.85 19.99 13.09
C ASP A 44 0.41 18.69 12.39
N GLY A 45 1.31 18.12 11.56
CA GLY A 45 1.00 17.03 10.65
C GLY A 45 0.56 15.75 11.36
N PHE A 46 1.17 15.38 12.47
CA PHE A 46 0.81 14.18 13.23
C PHE A 46 -0.58 14.26 13.83
N GLU A 47 -0.96 15.38 14.43
CA GLU A 47 -2.29 15.62 14.99
C GLU A 47 -3.37 15.64 13.89
N ARG A 48 -3.06 16.21 12.73
CA ARG A 48 -3.98 16.20 11.57
C ARG A 48 -4.12 14.81 10.98
N GLN A 49 -3.04 14.07 10.81
CA GLN A 49 -3.06 12.68 10.37
C GLN A 49 -3.84 11.80 11.36
N ALA A 50 -3.65 12.01 12.68
CA ALA A 50 -4.41 11.31 13.70
C ALA A 50 -5.93 11.50 13.51
N LYS A 51 -6.40 12.74 13.34
CA LYS A 51 -7.81 13.04 13.07
C LYS A 51 -8.29 12.44 11.75
N PHE A 52 -7.45 12.50 10.71
CA PHE A 52 -7.76 11.96 9.38
C PHE A 52 -7.98 10.44 9.41
N PHE A 53 -7.09 9.69 10.06
CA PHE A 53 -7.18 8.24 10.14
C PHE A 53 -8.23 7.79 11.16
N ALA A 54 -8.31 8.42 12.34
CA ALA A 54 -9.35 8.13 13.33
C ALA A 54 -10.76 8.29 12.75
N ARG A 55 -11.00 9.33 11.94
CA ARG A 55 -12.29 9.54 11.28
C ARG A 55 -12.72 8.37 10.39
N ARG A 56 -11.77 7.72 9.73
CA ARG A 56 -12.01 6.56 8.87
C ARG A 56 -12.09 5.25 9.66
N ALA A 57 -11.32 5.15 10.72
CA ALA A 57 -11.45 4.06 11.69
C ALA A 57 -12.86 4.06 12.30
N LYS A 58 -13.34 5.21 12.75
CA LYS A 58 -14.73 5.40 13.22
C LYS A 58 -15.74 5.03 12.15
N GLY A 59 -15.47 5.36 10.88
CA GLY A 59 -16.26 5.00 9.72
C GLY A 59 -16.26 3.51 9.37
N GLY A 60 -15.56 2.66 10.14
CA GLY A 60 -15.65 1.21 10.05
C GLY A 60 -14.58 0.52 9.20
N VAL A 61 -13.57 1.23 8.68
CA VAL A 61 -12.51 0.63 7.84
C VAL A 61 -11.75 -0.45 8.60
N GLY A 62 -11.51 -1.62 7.97
CA GLY A 62 -10.88 -2.79 8.59
C GLY A 62 -9.42 -2.59 8.94
N ILE A 63 -8.66 -2.03 8.01
CA ILE A 63 -7.24 -1.69 8.19
C ILE A 63 -6.90 -0.44 7.37
N LEU A 64 -6.09 0.45 7.95
CA LEU A 64 -5.66 1.69 7.31
C LEU A 64 -4.15 1.63 6.99
N VAL A 65 -3.75 2.21 5.85
CA VAL A 65 -2.34 2.35 5.47
C VAL A 65 -2.00 3.84 5.41
N THR A 66 -0.91 4.25 6.06
CA THR A 66 -0.44 5.64 6.04
C THR A 66 0.08 6.05 4.66
N GLY A 67 0.35 7.34 4.46
CA GLY A 67 1.26 7.80 3.41
C GLY A 67 2.65 7.17 3.56
N GLY A 68 3.43 7.16 2.48
CA GLY A 68 4.74 6.50 2.45
C GLY A 68 5.77 7.27 3.29
N ILE A 69 6.41 6.56 4.21
CA ILE A 69 7.55 7.03 5.03
C ILE A 69 8.80 6.28 4.58
N SER A 70 9.92 6.98 4.44
CA SER A 70 11.17 6.33 3.98
C SER A 70 11.84 5.52 5.11
N PRO A 71 12.44 4.35 4.79
CA PRO A 71 13.26 3.62 5.76
C PRO A 71 14.62 4.28 6.01
N ASN A 72 15.11 5.10 5.07
CA ASN A 72 16.38 5.82 5.19
C ASN A 72 16.39 7.13 4.38
N ARG A 73 17.46 7.92 4.54
CA ARG A 73 17.58 9.23 3.91
C ARG A 73 17.57 9.16 2.37
N ALA A 74 18.25 8.17 1.78
CA ALA A 74 18.34 8.02 0.32
C ALA A 74 17.00 7.65 -0.32
N GLY A 75 16.10 7.03 0.44
CA GLY A 75 14.78 6.60 -0.03
C GLY A 75 13.69 7.66 0.02
N ARG A 76 13.92 8.85 0.56
CA ARG A 76 12.93 9.92 0.65
C ARG A 76 12.37 10.29 -0.73
N LEU A 77 11.08 10.55 -0.80
CA LEU A 77 10.46 10.99 -2.05
C LEU A 77 10.93 12.40 -2.46
N ALA A 78 11.14 13.28 -1.48
CA ALA A 78 11.60 14.65 -1.66
C ALA A 78 12.50 15.07 -0.49
N GLU A 79 13.18 16.23 -0.59
CA GLU A 79 14.13 16.69 0.43
C GLU A 79 13.52 16.79 1.84
N ARG A 80 12.25 17.18 1.94
CA ARG A 80 11.53 17.34 3.21
C ARG A 80 10.69 16.14 3.62
N ALA A 81 10.69 15.06 2.80
CA ALA A 81 9.91 13.86 3.13
C ALA A 81 10.51 13.15 4.35
N SER A 82 9.64 12.61 5.19
CA SER A 82 10.01 11.99 6.46
C SER A 82 10.75 10.66 6.27
N VAL A 83 11.66 10.40 7.19
CA VAL A 83 12.31 9.10 7.42
C VAL A 83 11.80 8.58 8.76
N MET A 84 11.58 7.27 8.89
CA MET A 84 11.22 6.67 10.18
C MET A 84 12.46 6.59 11.07
N THR A 85 12.49 7.43 12.12
CA THR A 85 13.60 7.58 13.07
C THR A 85 13.11 7.49 14.50
N GLU A 86 13.99 7.22 15.46
CA GLU A 86 13.65 7.04 16.88
C GLU A 86 12.95 8.28 17.47
N ASP A 87 13.40 9.49 17.11
CA ASP A 87 12.84 10.76 17.59
C ASP A 87 11.41 11.01 17.13
N LEU A 88 10.92 10.30 16.09
CA LEU A 88 9.56 10.40 15.59
C LEU A 88 8.59 9.37 16.20
N VAL A 89 9.07 8.39 16.98
CA VAL A 89 8.24 7.32 17.53
C VAL A 89 7.07 7.89 18.34
N GLU A 90 7.32 8.82 19.26
CA GLU A 90 6.23 9.41 20.07
C GLU A 90 5.25 10.24 19.22
N SER A 91 5.71 10.91 18.19
CA SER A 91 4.86 11.65 17.27
C SER A 91 3.94 10.73 16.49
N HIS A 92 4.47 9.60 15.99
CA HIS A 92 3.66 8.55 15.33
C HIS A 92 2.66 7.89 16.29
N ARG A 93 2.98 7.80 17.58
CA ARG A 93 2.08 7.23 18.60
C ARG A 93 0.78 8.03 18.75
N VAL A 94 0.80 9.31 18.43
CA VAL A 94 -0.43 10.15 18.39
C VAL A 94 -1.41 9.61 17.32
N ILE A 95 -0.90 9.18 16.17
CA ILE A 95 -1.72 8.61 15.08
C ILE A 95 -2.28 7.24 15.49
N THR A 96 -1.42 6.34 15.97
CA THR A 96 -1.83 4.96 16.27
C THR A 96 -2.85 4.90 17.40
N ARG A 97 -2.67 5.68 18.47
CA ARG A 97 -3.64 5.79 19.58
C ARG A 97 -4.99 6.28 19.09
N ALA A 98 -5.02 7.36 18.29
CA ALA A 98 -6.28 7.91 17.78
C ALA A 98 -7.06 6.91 16.92
N VAL A 99 -6.38 6.04 16.17
CA VAL A 99 -7.01 4.97 15.38
C VAL A 99 -7.50 3.83 16.28
N HIS A 100 -6.68 3.42 17.26
CA HIS A 100 -7.04 2.36 18.19
C HIS A 100 -8.22 2.74 19.09
N ASP A 101 -8.32 4.01 19.51
CA ASP A 101 -9.45 4.54 20.29
C ASP A 101 -10.78 4.39 19.54
N GLU A 102 -10.75 4.35 18.20
CA GLU A 102 -11.93 4.09 17.34
C GLU A 102 -12.02 2.60 16.92
N GLY A 103 -11.26 1.70 17.56
CA GLY A 103 -11.26 0.26 17.31
C GLY A 103 -10.70 -0.15 15.93
N GLY A 104 -9.95 0.73 15.27
CA GLY A 104 -9.30 0.47 13.97
C GLY A 104 -7.94 -0.20 14.11
N LYS A 105 -7.40 -0.68 12.97
CA LYS A 105 -6.02 -1.10 12.82
C LYS A 105 -5.31 -0.23 11.79
N ILE A 106 -4.03 0.05 12.01
CA ILE A 106 -3.24 0.91 11.13
C ILE A 106 -1.84 0.36 10.91
N VAL A 107 -1.38 0.39 9.67
CA VAL A 107 -0.03 -0.01 9.26
C VAL A 107 0.72 1.16 8.64
N LEU A 108 2.03 1.26 8.90
CA LEU A 108 2.91 2.27 8.31
C LEU A 108 3.39 1.80 6.94
N GLN A 109 3.20 2.59 5.88
CA GLN A 109 3.82 2.26 4.60
C GLN A 109 5.31 2.64 4.60
N LEU A 110 6.18 1.64 4.42
CA LEU A 110 7.62 1.84 4.21
C LEU A 110 7.89 1.96 2.71
N LEU A 111 8.22 3.18 2.28
CA LEU A 111 8.42 3.53 0.88
C LEU A 111 9.83 4.09 0.67
N HIS A 112 10.64 3.39 -0.12
CA HIS A 112 11.89 3.90 -0.67
C HIS A 112 11.65 4.30 -2.13
N ALA A 113 11.77 5.60 -2.44
CA ALA A 113 11.37 6.11 -3.75
C ALA A 113 12.33 5.71 -4.89
N GLY A 114 13.58 5.39 -4.56
CA GLY A 114 14.58 4.99 -5.55
C GLY A 114 14.82 6.10 -6.58
N ARG A 115 14.82 5.77 -7.86
CA ARG A 115 15.03 6.74 -8.96
C ARG A 115 13.92 7.77 -9.13
N TYR A 116 12.81 7.66 -8.36
CA TYR A 116 11.75 8.65 -8.32
C TYR A 116 11.96 9.72 -7.27
N SER A 117 12.98 9.59 -6.40
CA SER A 117 13.35 10.59 -5.40
C SER A 117 13.72 11.92 -6.04
N ARG A 118 13.21 13.01 -5.47
CA ARG A 118 13.43 14.38 -5.97
C ARG A 118 14.45 15.14 -5.09
N HIS A 119 15.59 14.51 -4.83
CA HIS A 119 16.74 15.08 -4.13
C HIS A 119 18.04 14.53 -4.69
N ALA A 120 19.20 15.17 -4.37
CA ALA A 120 20.48 14.84 -4.98
C ALA A 120 21.06 13.46 -4.59
N GLU A 121 20.61 12.89 -3.46
CA GLU A 121 21.12 11.63 -2.90
C GLU A 121 20.36 10.39 -3.44
N LEU A 122 19.55 10.53 -4.49
CA LEU A 122 18.74 9.43 -5.03
C LEU A 122 19.59 8.26 -5.52
N VAL A 123 19.14 7.06 -5.23
CA VAL A 123 19.82 5.80 -5.55
C VAL A 123 18.88 4.80 -6.24
N ALA A 124 19.44 3.85 -6.96
CA ALA A 124 18.67 2.81 -7.65
C ALA A 124 19.53 1.55 -7.83
N PRO A 125 18.98 0.43 -8.32
CA PRO A 125 19.79 -0.76 -8.66
C PRO A 125 20.86 -0.46 -9.71
N SER A 126 20.56 0.41 -10.67
CA SER A 126 21.47 0.87 -11.72
C SER A 126 21.23 2.34 -12.03
N ALA A 127 22.22 3.02 -12.64
CA ALA A 127 22.15 4.46 -12.94
C ALA A 127 21.20 4.78 -14.13
N VAL A 128 19.99 4.23 -14.11
CA VAL A 128 18.98 4.40 -15.16
C VAL A 128 17.99 5.47 -14.76
N ARG A 129 18.06 6.64 -15.41
CA ARG A 129 17.15 7.77 -15.14
C ARG A 129 15.71 7.44 -15.51
N SER A 130 14.75 7.89 -14.70
CA SER A 130 13.33 7.85 -15.04
C SER A 130 12.94 8.97 -16.02
N ARG A 131 11.91 8.72 -16.83
CA ARG A 131 11.34 9.76 -17.74
C ARG A 131 10.62 10.87 -16.98
N ILE A 132 10.15 10.60 -15.77
CA ILE A 132 9.38 11.55 -14.94
C ILE A 132 10.25 12.27 -13.89
N ASN A 133 11.57 12.03 -13.89
CA ASN A 133 12.50 12.68 -12.97
C ASN A 133 13.68 13.26 -13.76
N PRO A 134 14.00 14.57 -13.62
CA PRO A 134 15.14 15.17 -14.27
C PRO A 134 16.49 14.66 -13.73
N LEU A 135 16.52 14.16 -12.49
CA LEU A 135 17.73 13.66 -11.84
C LEU A 135 18.02 12.21 -12.23
N ALA A 136 19.30 11.86 -12.36
CA ALA A 136 19.76 10.50 -12.56
C ALA A 136 20.18 9.88 -11.23
N PRO A 137 19.77 8.65 -10.92
CA PRO A 137 20.18 7.99 -9.69
C PRO A 137 21.62 7.49 -9.78
N ARG A 138 22.28 7.38 -8.63
CA ARG A 138 23.49 6.60 -8.48
C ARG A 138 23.14 5.12 -8.27
N ALA A 139 23.90 4.21 -8.86
CA ALA A 139 23.78 2.80 -8.57
C ALA A 139 24.33 2.49 -7.17
N LEU A 140 23.59 1.67 -6.39
CA LEU A 140 24.04 1.21 -5.08
C LEU A 140 25.16 0.18 -5.17
N GLY A 141 26.13 0.26 -4.25
CA GLY A 141 27.05 -0.82 -3.96
C GLY A 141 26.38 -1.97 -3.18
N GLU A 142 27.05 -3.12 -3.07
CA GLU A 142 26.50 -4.29 -2.37
C GLU A 142 26.30 -3.99 -0.86
N ASP A 143 27.27 -3.37 -0.21
CA ASP A 143 27.16 -3.00 1.22
C ASP A 143 25.99 -2.05 1.48
N GLU A 144 25.74 -1.13 0.55
CA GLU A 144 24.61 -0.19 0.65
C GLU A 144 23.25 -0.90 0.46
N ILE A 145 23.19 -1.94 -0.37
CA ILE A 145 22.01 -2.78 -0.52
C ILE A 145 21.74 -3.52 0.79
N LEU A 146 22.75 -4.13 1.38
CA LEU A 146 22.65 -4.82 2.67
C LEU A 146 22.22 -3.87 3.79
N GLN A 147 22.79 -2.65 3.82
CA GLN A 147 22.38 -1.62 4.78
C GLN A 147 20.93 -1.19 4.54
N THR A 148 20.49 -1.02 3.30
CA THR A 148 19.10 -0.66 2.99
C THR A 148 18.12 -1.74 3.47
N ILE A 149 18.47 -3.02 3.35
CA ILE A 149 17.66 -4.12 3.91
C ILE A 149 17.55 -3.98 5.42
N GLU A 150 18.65 -3.67 6.12
CA GLU A 150 18.66 -3.44 7.57
C GLU A 150 17.81 -2.22 7.94
N ASP A 151 17.89 -1.13 7.17
CA ASP A 151 17.11 0.09 7.38
C ASP A 151 15.59 -0.18 7.33
N PHE A 152 15.11 -1.05 6.42
CA PHE A 152 13.72 -1.48 6.39
C PHE A 152 13.32 -2.24 7.67
N GLY A 153 14.19 -3.13 8.16
CA GLY A 153 13.97 -3.86 9.41
C GLY A 153 13.89 -2.92 10.61
N THR A 154 14.82 -1.98 10.71
CA THR A 154 14.88 -0.97 11.77
C THR A 154 13.65 -0.06 11.74
N ALA A 155 13.28 0.46 10.57
CA ALA A 155 12.10 1.30 10.40
C ALA A 155 10.81 0.56 10.80
N ALA A 156 10.70 -0.74 10.47
CA ALA A 156 9.57 -1.57 10.89
C ALA A 156 9.53 -1.78 12.41
N ALA A 157 10.68 -1.98 13.06
CA ALA A 157 10.76 -2.09 14.51
C ALA A 157 10.31 -0.80 15.21
N LEU A 158 10.74 0.38 14.71
CA LEU A 158 10.30 1.68 15.19
C LEU A 158 8.80 1.90 14.97
N ALA A 159 8.26 1.46 13.84
CA ALA A 159 6.82 1.48 13.59
C ALA A 159 6.06 0.63 14.63
N ARG A 160 6.56 -0.56 14.95
CA ARG A 160 5.99 -1.41 16.00
C ARG A 160 6.05 -0.72 17.36
N GLU A 161 7.16 -0.09 17.71
CA GLU A 161 7.31 0.69 18.95
C GLU A 161 6.35 1.87 19.01
N ALA A 162 6.10 2.54 17.89
CA ALA A 162 5.12 3.61 17.75
C ALA A 162 3.66 3.13 17.83
N GLY A 163 3.42 1.80 17.97
CA GLY A 163 2.09 1.22 18.15
C GLY A 163 1.37 0.88 16.85
N TYR A 164 2.04 0.88 15.69
CA TYR A 164 1.41 0.36 14.47
C TYR A 164 1.16 -1.15 14.57
N ASP A 165 0.04 -1.61 14.02
CA ASP A 165 -0.34 -3.03 13.96
C ASP A 165 0.51 -3.81 12.94
N GLY A 166 1.20 -3.10 12.07
CA GLY A 166 2.03 -3.66 11.02
C GLY A 166 2.71 -2.61 10.15
N VAL A 167 3.31 -3.08 9.06
CA VAL A 167 3.84 -2.23 7.99
C VAL A 167 3.35 -2.71 6.62
N GLU A 168 3.24 -1.77 5.67
CA GLU A 168 3.15 -2.10 4.25
C GLU A 168 4.51 -1.83 3.59
N VAL A 169 5.14 -2.88 3.07
CA VAL A 169 6.38 -2.78 2.30
C VAL A 169 6.04 -2.46 0.85
N MET A 170 6.47 -1.27 0.36
CA MET A 170 6.11 -0.76 -0.96
C MET A 170 6.97 -1.36 -2.06
N GLY A 171 6.45 -2.37 -2.77
CA GLY A 171 7.12 -3.10 -3.85
C GLY A 171 6.47 -2.93 -5.22
N SER A 172 5.74 -1.84 -5.48
CA SER A 172 5.00 -1.62 -6.74
C SER A 172 5.19 -0.23 -7.33
N GLU A 173 4.46 0.08 -8.39
CA GLU A 173 4.37 1.35 -9.12
C GLU A 173 5.71 1.94 -9.59
N GLY A 174 6.76 1.10 -9.69
CA GLY A 174 8.09 1.51 -10.14
C GLY A 174 8.95 2.15 -9.05
N TYR A 175 8.59 2.02 -7.77
CA TYR A 175 9.44 2.40 -6.64
C TYR A 175 10.61 1.42 -6.44
N PHE A 176 11.48 1.69 -5.49
CA PHE A 176 12.79 1.08 -5.33
C PHE A 176 12.79 -0.46 -5.41
N LEU A 177 11.95 -1.16 -4.65
CA LEU A 177 11.90 -2.62 -4.67
C LEU A 177 11.45 -3.15 -6.04
N ASN A 178 10.48 -2.48 -6.67
CA ASN A 178 10.03 -2.82 -8.02
C ASN A 178 11.10 -2.49 -9.09
N GLN A 179 11.96 -1.48 -8.85
CA GLN A 179 13.12 -1.19 -9.72
C GLN A 179 14.15 -2.33 -9.68
N PHE A 180 14.30 -3.01 -8.55
CA PHE A 180 15.18 -4.19 -8.46
C PHE A 180 14.63 -5.38 -9.21
N THR A 181 13.32 -5.62 -9.18
CA THR A 181 12.71 -6.80 -9.82
C THR A 181 12.65 -6.69 -11.32
N ALA A 182 12.54 -5.50 -11.90
CA ALA A 182 12.38 -5.29 -13.34
C ALA A 182 13.72 -5.18 -14.09
N ALA A 183 13.88 -5.95 -15.17
CA ALA A 183 15.06 -5.91 -16.01
C ALA A 183 15.32 -4.53 -16.63
N ARG A 184 14.25 -3.75 -16.87
CA ARG A 184 14.30 -2.37 -17.36
C ARG A 184 15.21 -1.47 -16.52
N THR A 185 15.20 -1.63 -15.22
CA THR A 185 15.88 -0.75 -14.25
C THR A 185 17.02 -1.41 -13.52
N ASN A 186 17.03 -2.74 -13.47
CA ASN A 186 18.10 -3.51 -12.85
C ASN A 186 19.00 -4.13 -13.92
N GLN A 187 20.05 -3.41 -14.27
CA GLN A 187 21.08 -3.82 -15.25
C GLN A 187 22.35 -4.34 -14.56
N ARG A 188 22.26 -4.73 -13.29
CA ARG A 188 23.37 -5.25 -12.50
C ARG A 188 23.84 -6.61 -13.04
N THR A 189 25.14 -6.88 -12.86
CA THR A 189 25.80 -8.13 -13.27
C THR A 189 26.23 -9.01 -12.08
N ASP A 190 25.93 -8.57 -10.85
CA ASP A 190 26.21 -9.28 -9.60
C ASP A 190 25.01 -10.13 -9.11
N GLY A 191 25.09 -10.61 -7.86
CA GLY A 191 24.04 -11.42 -7.22
C GLY A 191 22.73 -10.71 -6.92
N TRP A 192 22.62 -9.41 -7.24
CA TRP A 192 21.41 -8.60 -7.10
C TRP A 192 20.75 -8.27 -8.43
N GLY A 193 21.28 -8.82 -9.55
CA GLY A 193 20.81 -8.60 -10.91
C GLY A 193 20.94 -9.83 -11.79
N ARG A 194 21.05 -9.67 -13.12
CA ARG A 194 21.19 -10.70 -14.16
C ARG A 194 19.93 -11.57 -14.33
N SER A 195 19.70 -12.53 -13.43
CA SER A 195 18.55 -13.44 -13.48
C SER A 195 17.32 -12.85 -12.77
N ALA A 196 16.14 -13.35 -13.11
CA ALA A 196 14.90 -12.98 -12.41
C ALA A 196 14.95 -13.32 -10.92
N GLU A 197 15.60 -14.43 -10.56
CA GLU A 197 15.82 -14.85 -9.18
C GLU A 197 16.66 -13.83 -8.40
N ASN A 198 17.81 -13.42 -8.95
CA ASN A 198 18.64 -12.41 -8.32
C ASN A 198 17.94 -11.05 -8.20
N ARG A 199 17.14 -10.66 -9.21
CA ARG A 199 16.40 -9.39 -9.17
C ARG A 199 15.33 -9.36 -8.08
N ARG A 200 14.66 -10.49 -7.77
CA ARG A 200 13.67 -10.55 -6.70
C ARG A 200 14.27 -10.78 -5.31
N ARG A 201 15.55 -11.02 -5.20
CA ARG A 201 16.26 -11.26 -3.94
C ARG A 201 16.06 -10.11 -2.94
N LEU A 202 16.22 -8.85 -3.39
CA LEU A 202 16.10 -7.70 -2.49
C LEU A 202 14.73 -7.60 -1.79
N PRO A 203 13.58 -7.57 -2.48
CA PRO A 203 12.29 -7.50 -1.80
C PRO A 203 12.04 -8.69 -0.88
N VAL A 204 12.49 -9.88 -1.22
CA VAL A 204 12.38 -11.10 -0.39
C VAL A 204 13.18 -10.93 0.90
N GLU A 205 14.43 -10.49 0.83
CA GLU A 205 15.28 -10.24 2.00
C GLU A 205 14.74 -9.09 2.87
N VAL A 206 14.15 -8.04 2.26
CA VAL A 206 13.49 -6.96 3.01
C VAL A 206 12.32 -7.50 3.84
N VAL A 207 11.41 -8.28 3.25
CA VAL A 207 10.28 -8.88 3.98
C VAL A 207 10.78 -9.78 5.11
N GLY A 208 11.76 -10.64 4.84
CA GLY A 208 12.38 -11.50 5.84
C GLY A 208 13.06 -10.72 6.97
N ARG A 209 13.70 -9.59 6.67
CA ARG A 209 14.34 -8.72 7.66
C ARG A 209 13.29 -8.02 8.53
N VAL A 210 12.22 -7.51 7.93
CA VAL A 210 11.08 -6.92 8.67
C VAL A 210 10.48 -7.98 9.61
N ARG A 211 10.23 -9.20 9.12
CA ARG A 211 9.72 -10.31 9.95
C ARG A 211 10.66 -10.65 11.11
N LYS A 212 11.97 -10.65 10.86
CA LYS A 212 12.99 -10.91 11.90
C LYS A 212 12.98 -9.84 12.99
N HIS A 213 12.86 -8.57 12.64
CA HIS A 213 12.84 -7.45 13.60
C HIS A 213 11.52 -7.35 14.37
N CYS A 214 10.40 -7.66 13.72
CA CYS A 214 9.06 -7.44 14.29
C CYS A 214 8.44 -8.70 14.92
N GLY A 215 9.03 -9.89 14.74
CA GLY A 215 8.48 -11.14 15.26
C GLY A 215 7.21 -11.62 14.53
N PRO A 216 6.57 -12.72 15.00
CA PRO A 216 5.47 -13.37 14.27
C PRO A 216 4.15 -12.60 14.31
N ASP A 217 3.88 -11.86 15.39
CA ASP A 217 2.58 -11.23 15.68
C ASP A 217 2.55 -9.76 15.22
N PHE A 218 3.01 -9.51 13.98
CA PHE A 218 3.04 -8.19 13.36
C PHE A 218 2.61 -8.30 11.90
N ILE A 219 1.66 -7.46 11.46
CA ILE A 219 1.13 -7.52 10.11
C ILE A 219 2.18 -7.02 9.11
N ILE A 220 2.53 -7.85 8.14
CA ILE A 220 3.35 -7.44 7.00
C ILE A 220 2.49 -7.51 5.75
N VAL A 221 2.12 -6.35 5.23
CA VAL A 221 1.52 -6.21 3.92
C VAL A 221 2.65 -5.99 2.91
N TYR A 222 2.71 -6.78 1.85
CA TYR A 222 3.60 -6.48 0.74
C TYR A 222 2.79 -5.94 -0.44
N ARG A 223 3.10 -4.73 -0.89
CA ARG A 223 2.43 -4.15 -2.06
C ARG A 223 3.18 -4.55 -3.32
N ILE A 224 2.57 -5.48 -4.08
CA ILE A 224 3.15 -6.10 -5.26
C ILE A 224 2.63 -5.45 -6.55
N SER A 225 3.52 -5.19 -7.53
CA SER A 225 3.14 -4.79 -8.87
C SER A 225 2.68 -6.02 -9.66
N VAL A 226 1.37 -6.12 -9.91
CA VAL A 226 0.80 -7.25 -10.66
C VAL A 226 1.01 -7.06 -12.15
N LEU A 227 0.93 -5.81 -12.61
CA LEU A 227 1.17 -5.40 -13.99
C LEU A 227 1.99 -4.11 -13.98
N ASP A 228 3.22 -4.14 -14.47
CA ASP A 228 4.07 -2.95 -14.55
C ASP A 228 3.60 -1.97 -15.64
N LEU A 229 3.02 -2.47 -16.72
CA LEU A 229 2.52 -1.71 -17.88
C LEU A 229 3.58 -0.80 -18.51
N VAL A 230 4.83 -1.24 -18.46
CA VAL A 230 6.00 -0.62 -19.09
C VAL A 230 6.82 -1.69 -19.82
N GLU A 231 7.49 -1.28 -20.90
CA GLU A 231 8.41 -2.16 -21.61
C GLU A 231 9.60 -2.56 -20.71
N GLY A 232 9.96 -3.84 -20.71
CA GLY A 232 11.02 -4.39 -19.86
C GLY A 232 10.66 -4.46 -18.36
N GLY A 233 9.35 -4.35 -18.03
CA GLY A 233 8.82 -4.67 -16.72
C GLY A 233 8.81 -6.16 -16.41
N ASN A 234 8.26 -6.55 -15.26
CA ASN A 234 8.18 -7.94 -14.84
C ASN A 234 7.22 -8.75 -15.73
N SER A 235 7.63 -9.96 -16.07
CA SER A 235 6.75 -10.95 -16.71
C SER A 235 5.82 -11.57 -15.65
N TRP A 236 4.75 -12.24 -16.11
CA TRP A 236 3.87 -12.94 -15.18
C TRP A 236 4.59 -14.01 -14.33
N PRO A 237 5.45 -14.88 -14.90
CA PRO A 237 6.24 -15.81 -14.10
C PRO A 237 7.08 -15.13 -13.01
N ASP A 238 7.65 -13.96 -13.30
CA ASP A 238 8.44 -13.20 -12.32
C ASP A 238 7.55 -12.67 -11.17
N VAL A 239 6.36 -12.16 -11.50
CA VAL A 239 5.37 -11.69 -10.50
C VAL A 239 4.90 -12.84 -9.61
N ALA A 240 4.55 -13.99 -10.20
CA ALA A 240 4.08 -15.16 -9.47
C ALA A 240 5.20 -15.72 -8.55
N ALA A 241 6.43 -15.79 -9.04
CA ALA A 241 7.57 -16.22 -8.23
C ALA A 241 7.85 -15.26 -7.06
N LEU A 242 7.82 -13.95 -7.31
CA LEU A 242 7.98 -12.94 -6.25
C LEU A 242 6.88 -13.06 -5.19
N ALA A 243 5.63 -13.24 -5.60
CA ALA A 243 4.49 -13.38 -4.67
C ALA A 243 4.70 -14.57 -3.72
N LYS A 244 5.10 -15.72 -4.24
CA LYS A 244 5.40 -16.92 -3.44
C LYS A 244 6.60 -16.72 -2.52
N ASP A 245 7.67 -16.10 -3.02
CA ASP A 245 8.88 -15.88 -2.24
C ASP A 245 8.63 -14.91 -1.07
N VAL A 246 7.86 -13.82 -1.26
CA VAL A 246 7.52 -12.88 -0.17
C VAL A 246 6.51 -13.49 0.81
N GLU A 247 5.59 -14.35 0.38
CA GLU A 247 4.73 -15.14 1.25
C GLU A 247 5.56 -16.02 2.19
N VAL A 248 6.48 -16.81 1.64
CA VAL A 248 7.39 -17.67 2.41
C VAL A 248 8.28 -16.86 3.35
N SER A 249 8.67 -15.65 2.96
CA SER A 249 9.50 -14.75 3.79
C SER A 249 8.73 -14.09 4.93
N GLY A 250 7.40 -14.25 4.99
CA GLY A 250 6.60 -13.84 6.14
C GLY A 250 5.62 -12.69 5.87
N ALA A 251 5.30 -12.35 4.62
CA ALA A 251 4.16 -11.48 4.34
C ALA A 251 2.84 -12.15 4.75
N ASN A 252 1.91 -11.35 5.29
CA ASN A 252 0.59 -11.81 5.71
C ASN A 252 -0.50 -11.46 4.70
N ILE A 253 -0.30 -10.40 3.90
CA ILE A 253 -1.26 -9.88 2.93
C ILE A 253 -0.49 -9.39 1.71
N LEU A 254 -1.00 -9.70 0.50
CA LEU A 254 -0.56 -9.05 -0.74
C LEU A 254 -1.54 -7.95 -1.13
N ASN A 255 -1.12 -6.69 -1.04
CA ASN A 255 -1.84 -5.57 -1.62
C ASN A 255 -1.36 -5.35 -3.06
N THR A 256 -2.27 -5.12 -4.00
CA THR A 256 -1.92 -5.06 -5.42
C THR A 256 -1.73 -3.63 -5.92
N GLY A 257 -0.75 -3.44 -6.81
CA GLY A 257 -0.52 -2.23 -7.57
C GLY A 257 -0.56 -2.51 -9.07
N ILE A 258 -1.05 -1.56 -9.85
CA ILE A 258 -1.21 -1.67 -11.30
C ILE A 258 -0.59 -0.47 -11.98
N GLY A 259 0.43 -0.72 -12.77
CA GLY A 259 1.12 0.27 -13.59
C GLY A 259 2.14 1.12 -12.83
N TRP A 260 3.27 1.33 -13.45
CA TRP A 260 4.29 2.27 -12.95
C TRP A 260 3.83 3.72 -13.13
N HIS A 261 4.33 4.64 -12.33
CA HIS A 261 4.04 6.07 -12.48
C HIS A 261 4.42 6.63 -13.86
N GLU A 262 5.38 6.04 -14.54
CA GLU A 262 5.78 6.40 -15.89
C GLU A 262 5.08 5.60 -17.00
N SER A 263 4.10 4.74 -16.64
CA SER A 263 3.26 4.04 -17.61
C SER A 263 2.40 5.03 -18.39
N ARG A 264 2.25 4.77 -19.69
CA ARG A 264 1.32 5.53 -20.55
C ARG A 264 -0.10 4.96 -20.54
N VAL A 265 -0.29 3.79 -19.95
CA VAL A 265 -1.60 3.16 -19.79
C VAL A 265 -2.26 3.72 -18.54
N PRO A 266 -3.40 4.40 -18.65
CA PRO A 266 -4.10 4.91 -17.49
C PRO A 266 -4.67 3.75 -16.66
N THR A 267 -4.56 3.85 -15.32
CA THR A 267 -5.01 2.78 -14.40
C THR A 267 -6.02 3.25 -13.38
N ILE A 268 -6.12 4.56 -13.12
CA ILE A 268 -6.92 5.13 -12.03
C ILE A 268 -7.88 6.25 -12.48
N ALA A 269 -7.73 6.75 -13.70
CA ALA A 269 -8.53 7.86 -14.22
C ALA A 269 -9.98 7.47 -14.53
N HIS A 270 -10.85 8.45 -14.67
CA HIS A 270 -12.28 8.25 -14.96
C HIS A 270 -12.55 7.37 -16.18
N MET A 271 -11.73 7.50 -17.23
CA MET A 271 -11.83 6.70 -18.46
C MET A 271 -11.54 5.21 -18.29
N VAL A 272 -10.91 4.82 -17.19
CA VAL A 272 -10.63 3.40 -16.88
C VAL A 272 -11.91 2.76 -16.33
N PRO A 273 -12.40 1.68 -16.92
CA PRO A 273 -13.58 0.98 -16.40
C PRO A 273 -13.39 0.53 -14.95
N ARG A 274 -14.47 0.51 -14.19
CA ARG A 274 -14.45 -0.01 -12.81
C ARG A 274 -14.04 -1.48 -12.83
N GLY A 275 -13.09 -1.85 -11.96
CA GLY A 275 -12.58 -3.21 -11.85
C GLY A 275 -11.79 -3.71 -13.08
N ALA A 276 -11.27 -2.82 -13.94
CA ALA A 276 -10.61 -3.17 -15.20
C ALA A 276 -9.45 -4.18 -15.04
N PHE A 277 -8.82 -4.26 -13.87
CA PHE A 277 -7.64 -5.09 -13.63
C PHE A 277 -7.90 -6.28 -12.70
N THR A 278 -9.15 -6.55 -12.31
CA THR A 278 -9.48 -7.62 -11.35
C THR A 278 -9.13 -9.02 -11.88
N TRP A 279 -9.11 -9.22 -13.18
CA TRP A 279 -8.67 -10.46 -13.82
C TRP A 279 -7.20 -10.81 -13.46
N ALA A 280 -6.33 -9.84 -13.41
CA ALA A 280 -4.93 -10.04 -13.04
C ALA A 280 -4.78 -10.34 -11.53
N ILE A 281 -5.61 -9.72 -10.71
CA ILE A 281 -5.66 -9.94 -9.26
C ILE A 281 -6.17 -11.34 -8.95
N LYS A 282 -7.24 -11.80 -9.62
CA LYS A 282 -7.75 -13.18 -9.53
C LYS A 282 -6.67 -14.19 -9.91
N ARG A 283 -5.88 -13.88 -10.94
CA ARG A 283 -4.77 -14.72 -11.35
C ARG A 283 -3.68 -14.79 -10.28
N LEU A 284 -3.34 -13.67 -9.63
CA LEU A 284 -2.39 -13.63 -8.53
C LEU A 284 -2.87 -14.43 -7.32
N LYS A 285 -4.15 -14.31 -6.98
CA LYS A 285 -4.76 -15.05 -5.88
C LYS A 285 -4.63 -16.58 -6.04
N ALA A 286 -4.60 -17.08 -7.26
CA ALA A 286 -4.40 -18.50 -7.52
C ALA A 286 -2.96 -19.00 -7.26
N GLU A 287 -2.00 -18.10 -7.09
CA GLU A 287 -0.58 -18.44 -6.91
C GLU A 287 -0.14 -18.50 -5.44
N VAL A 288 -0.93 -17.95 -4.50
CA VAL A 288 -0.57 -17.78 -3.08
C VAL A 288 -1.70 -18.22 -2.15
N ALA A 289 -1.35 -18.54 -0.90
CA ALA A 289 -2.31 -18.91 0.14
C ALA A 289 -2.72 -17.72 1.03
N ILE A 290 -1.89 -16.68 1.14
CA ILE A 290 -2.22 -15.49 1.92
C ILE A 290 -3.26 -14.59 1.23
N PRO A 291 -4.04 -13.79 1.97
CA PRO A 291 -5.02 -12.87 1.42
C PRO A 291 -4.47 -11.92 0.37
N VAL A 292 -5.20 -11.77 -0.73
CA VAL A 292 -4.91 -10.84 -1.83
C VAL A 292 -5.94 -9.74 -1.87
N VAL A 293 -5.47 -8.48 -1.94
CA VAL A 293 -6.29 -7.27 -1.93
C VAL A 293 -6.47 -6.74 -3.35
N ALA A 294 -7.70 -6.59 -3.79
CA ALA A 294 -8.00 -5.96 -5.09
C ALA A 294 -7.90 -4.44 -5.02
N SER A 295 -7.29 -3.85 -6.02
CA SER A 295 -7.10 -2.39 -6.15
C SER A 295 -7.57 -1.88 -7.52
N ASN A 296 -7.52 -0.57 -7.70
CA ASN A 296 -7.79 0.18 -8.92
C ASN A 296 -9.25 0.16 -9.42
N ARG A 297 -9.90 1.32 -9.33
CA ARG A 297 -11.25 1.57 -9.82
C ARG A 297 -12.34 0.71 -9.17
N ILE A 298 -12.21 0.44 -7.87
CA ILE A 298 -13.27 -0.11 -7.02
C ILE A 298 -13.87 1.08 -6.27
N ASN A 299 -15.13 1.43 -6.54
CA ASN A 299 -15.72 2.69 -6.13
C ASN A 299 -17.02 2.55 -5.33
N THR A 300 -17.65 1.37 -5.34
CA THR A 300 -18.92 1.14 -4.64
C THR A 300 -18.87 -0.14 -3.80
N PRO A 301 -19.67 -0.24 -2.74
CA PRO A 301 -19.72 -1.44 -1.91
C PRO A 301 -20.26 -2.67 -2.66
N GLU A 302 -21.20 -2.48 -3.61
CA GLU A 302 -21.73 -3.54 -4.44
C GLU A 302 -20.62 -4.19 -5.31
N GLN A 303 -19.76 -3.38 -5.92
CA GLN A 303 -18.62 -3.86 -6.68
C GLN A 303 -17.62 -4.58 -5.77
N ALA A 304 -17.33 -4.04 -4.60
CA ALA A 304 -16.42 -4.64 -3.64
C ALA A 304 -16.94 -5.99 -3.13
N GLU A 305 -18.22 -6.07 -2.79
CA GLU A 305 -18.89 -7.31 -2.39
C GLU A 305 -18.79 -8.38 -3.49
N GLN A 306 -19.15 -8.01 -4.72
CA GLN A 306 -19.13 -8.94 -5.86
C GLN A 306 -17.75 -9.54 -6.10
N LEU A 307 -16.67 -8.73 -6.02
CA LEU A 307 -15.30 -9.20 -6.20
C LEU A 307 -14.90 -10.26 -5.17
N ILE A 308 -15.32 -10.08 -3.92
CA ILE A 308 -15.01 -11.01 -2.83
C ILE A 308 -15.90 -12.25 -2.92
N ALA A 309 -17.19 -12.07 -3.14
CA ALA A 309 -18.16 -13.16 -3.30
C ALA A 309 -17.80 -14.10 -4.45
N ASP A 310 -17.32 -13.56 -5.58
CA ASP A 310 -16.86 -14.34 -6.74
C ASP A 310 -15.46 -14.97 -6.54
N GLY A 311 -14.83 -14.77 -5.39
CA GLY A 311 -13.51 -15.28 -5.09
C GLY A 311 -12.39 -14.67 -5.95
N GLN A 312 -12.59 -13.45 -6.49
CA GLN A 312 -11.57 -12.76 -7.28
C GLN A 312 -10.50 -12.13 -6.40
N ALA A 313 -10.84 -11.76 -5.17
CA ALA A 313 -9.94 -11.24 -4.14
C ALA A 313 -10.45 -11.62 -2.76
N ASP A 314 -9.62 -11.45 -1.73
CA ASP A 314 -10.00 -11.65 -0.32
C ASP A 314 -10.39 -10.35 0.37
N MET A 315 -9.86 -9.23 -0.12
CA MET A 315 -10.08 -7.88 0.39
C MET A 315 -10.13 -6.88 -0.78
N VAL A 316 -10.56 -5.66 -0.49
CA VAL A 316 -10.51 -4.52 -1.43
C VAL A 316 -9.72 -3.36 -0.83
N SER A 317 -8.93 -2.68 -1.67
CA SER A 317 -8.21 -1.45 -1.32
C SER A 317 -8.95 -0.23 -1.87
N LEU A 318 -9.39 0.63 -0.96
CA LEU A 318 -10.13 1.85 -1.24
C LEU A 318 -9.33 3.07 -0.75
N ALA A 319 -8.65 3.80 -1.65
CA ALA A 319 -7.96 5.04 -1.29
C ALA A 319 -8.90 6.23 -1.49
N ARG A 320 -9.10 6.65 -2.73
CA ARG A 320 -9.96 7.79 -3.08
C ARG A 320 -11.44 7.65 -2.71
N PRO A 321 -12.06 6.46 -2.71
CA PRO A 321 -13.41 6.31 -2.16
C PRO A 321 -13.52 6.71 -0.69
N LEU A 322 -12.51 6.38 0.13
CA LEU A 322 -12.45 6.77 1.54
C LEU A 322 -11.98 8.22 1.75
N LEU A 323 -11.40 8.86 0.73
CA LEU A 323 -11.17 10.30 0.71
C LEU A 323 -12.47 11.05 0.42
N ALA A 324 -13.27 10.56 -0.54
CA ALA A 324 -14.57 11.13 -0.90
C ALA A 324 -15.62 10.95 0.23
N ASP A 325 -15.60 9.78 0.88
CA ASP A 325 -16.53 9.45 1.97
C ASP A 325 -15.85 8.64 3.08
N PRO A 326 -15.48 9.25 4.20
CA PRO A 326 -14.88 8.53 5.33
C PRO A 326 -15.85 7.53 6.00
N ASP A 327 -17.16 7.65 5.77
CA ASP A 327 -18.19 6.77 6.30
C ASP A 327 -18.63 5.67 5.32
N PHE A 328 -17.87 5.45 4.24
CA PHE A 328 -18.18 4.47 3.20
C PHE A 328 -18.59 3.11 3.79
N VAL A 329 -17.79 2.56 4.70
CA VAL A 329 -18.06 1.23 5.29
C VAL A 329 -19.26 1.28 6.25
N ALA A 330 -19.37 2.29 7.09
CA ALA A 330 -20.51 2.45 8.00
C ALA A 330 -21.84 2.62 7.24
N LYS A 331 -21.84 3.38 6.15
CA LYS A 331 -23.01 3.54 5.28
C LYS A 331 -23.37 2.23 4.57
N ALA A 332 -22.38 1.49 4.07
CA ALA A 332 -22.60 0.17 3.50
C ALA A 332 -23.21 -0.79 4.54
N ALA A 333 -22.65 -0.87 5.75
CA ALA A 333 -23.12 -1.74 6.82
C ALA A 333 -24.53 -1.41 7.31
N SER A 334 -24.94 -0.15 7.24
CA SER A 334 -26.30 0.29 7.64
C SER A 334 -27.33 0.23 6.50
N GLY A 335 -26.96 -0.28 5.31
CA GLY A 335 -27.86 -0.31 4.15
C GLY A 335 -28.09 1.06 3.50
N ALA A 336 -27.23 2.04 3.78
CA ALA A 336 -27.32 3.41 3.28
C ALA A 336 -26.34 3.68 2.11
N SER A 337 -26.06 2.69 1.25
CA SER A 337 -25.12 2.79 0.13
C SER A 337 -25.44 3.97 -0.80
N SER A 338 -26.73 4.28 -1.01
CA SER A 338 -27.15 5.42 -1.83
C SER A 338 -26.74 6.79 -1.28
N LYS A 339 -26.31 6.86 0.00
CA LYS A 339 -25.81 8.09 0.64
C LYS A 339 -24.28 8.21 0.60
N ILE A 340 -23.59 7.27 -0.03
CA ILE A 340 -22.14 7.32 -0.19
C ILE A 340 -21.78 8.36 -1.24
N ASN A 341 -20.90 9.30 -0.88
CA ASN A 341 -20.24 10.20 -1.83
C ASN A 341 -19.24 9.38 -2.68
N THR A 342 -19.68 8.95 -3.85
CA THR A 342 -18.91 8.03 -4.68
C THR A 342 -17.78 8.75 -5.42
N CYS A 343 -16.54 8.30 -5.24
CA CYS A 343 -15.40 8.78 -6.00
C CYS A 343 -15.61 8.56 -7.52
N ILE A 344 -15.57 9.63 -8.29
CA ILE A 344 -15.78 9.61 -9.75
C ILE A 344 -14.49 9.41 -10.56
N GLY A 345 -13.33 9.30 -9.91
CA GLY A 345 -12.04 9.08 -10.58
C GLY A 345 -11.51 10.30 -11.35
N CYS A 346 -11.93 11.53 -11.00
CA CYS A 346 -11.55 12.76 -11.69
C CYS A 346 -10.08 13.18 -11.50
N ASN A 347 -9.44 12.73 -10.42
CA ASN A 347 -8.05 13.04 -10.03
C ASN A 347 -7.75 14.52 -9.69
N GLN A 348 -8.71 15.43 -9.76
CA GLN A 348 -8.51 16.89 -9.68
C GLN A 348 -8.01 17.36 -8.30
N ALA A 349 -8.84 17.24 -7.23
CA ALA A 349 -8.46 17.75 -5.92
C ALA A 349 -7.63 16.76 -5.07
N CYS A 350 -7.43 15.55 -5.55
CA CYS A 350 -6.57 14.55 -4.91
C CYS A 350 -5.19 14.51 -5.58
N LEU A 351 -5.08 13.90 -6.76
CA LEU A 351 -3.80 13.66 -7.42
C LEU A 351 -3.12 14.96 -7.88
N ASP A 352 -3.87 15.88 -8.52
CA ASP A 352 -3.33 17.16 -8.97
C ASP A 352 -2.86 18.03 -7.80
N ASN A 353 -3.57 17.99 -6.65
CA ASN A 353 -3.13 18.67 -5.44
C ASN A 353 -1.83 18.07 -4.88
N ALA A 354 -1.73 16.74 -4.80
CA ALA A 354 -0.52 16.06 -4.34
C ALA A 354 0.70 16.43 -5.21
N PHE A 355 0.56 16.46 -6.54
CA PHE A 355 1.65 16.84 -7.44
C PHE A 355 2.04 18.31 -7.39
N THR A 356 1.17 19.18 -6.89
CA THR A 356 1.42 20.63 -6.75
C THR A 356 1.75 21.03 -5.30
N GLY A 357 1.96 20.09 -4.40
CA GLY A 357 2.30 20.33 -2.99
C GLY A 357 1.17 20.94 -2.18
N ARG A 358 -0.08 20.73 -2.61
CA ARG A 358 -1.29 21.15 -1.88
C ARG A 358 -1.90 19.98 -1.14
N LEU A 359 -2.69 20.26 -0.10
CA LEU A 359 -3.42 19.24 0.65
C LEU A 359 -4.36 18.46 -0.27
N THR A 360 -4.28 17.14 -0.17
CA THR A 360 -5.17 16.21 -0.87
C THR A 360 -6.58 16.31 -0.31
N THR A 361 -7.55 16.51 -1.18
CA THR A 361 -8.99 16.57 -0.85
C THR A 361 -9.82 15.93 -1.98
N CYS A 362 -11.13 16.02 -1.90
CA CYS A 362 -12.05 15.49 -2.92
C CYS A 362 -12.95 16.60 -3.47
N MET A 363 -13.35 16.45 -4.75
CA MET A 363 -14.31 17.36 -5.40
C MET A 363 -15.77 16.98 -5.11
N VAL A 364 -16.02 15.74 -4.65
CA VAL A 364 -17.35 15.21 -4.35
C VAL A 364 -17.75 15.51 -2.92
#